data_2d90cf22737282f3a0f46e502fb1bfa2
#
_entry.id   2d90cf22737282f3a0f46e502fb1bfa2
#
_cell.length_a   1.000
_cell.length_b   1.000
_cell.length_c   1.000
_cell.angle_alpha   90.00
_cell.angle_beta   90.00
_cell.angle_gamma   90.00
#
_symmetry.space_group_name_H-M   'P 1'
#
loop_
_entity.id
_entity.type
_entity.pdbx_description
1 polymer ?
#
loop_
_entity_poly.entity_id
_entity_poly.type
_entity_poly.pdbx_seq_one_letter_code
_entity_poly.pdbx_strand_id
1 'polypeptide(L)'
;MSRRRSYVLLAAIVAGPRIVALAYERNDILTAFTDKGDTFARTFLASGTYGFVADHPSAYTQPLYGFFLVPLYWIFGRSWEVVGAAHIVVAIGTAFLVYEIGRRVASSRIGVIGAAIASLHPYLVWHDIHMNREILDHFLAAAIVLLTLVVAERPNARIAALLGLTLGLGILGNVRLAALPLVVVGFLLWRQGIEKRTLGLALVLLAVTAVTITPWIVRNRVSVGCYAVTTDARSLWKANNVNTYDTLAHGGWIDAVPRYPGSPPTPEDVYQRYLATGVYIPVDECAQMRFFQHKTHDFWLHHSGEKAKLALLSAQMLWQPSVVETGGRPGEGTWLDTLRSSSEPLFMIPLYCLAVAGLFFVPRAFAVLCVLLLAYQTAVAMIFVGVTRYRVPWDFLLALLAATALVALARRLRGTRLARQTRSES
;
A
#
# COMPACT_ATOMS: atom_id res chain seq x y z
N MET A 1 4.44 6.83 -29.89
CA MET A 1 5.65 7.18 -29.10
C MET A 1 6.47 5.91 -28.90
N SER A 2 7.79 5.93 -29.04
CA SER A 2 8.62 4.77 -28.77
C SER A 2 8.63 4.47 -27.26
N ARG A 3 8.84 3.19 -26.88
CA ARG A 3 8.89 2.75 -25.49
C ARG A 3 9.91 3.55 -24.66
N ARG A 4 11.09 3.80 -25.22
CA ARG A 4 12.14 4.62 -24.58
C ARG A 4 11.66 6.05 -24.28
N ARG A 5 10.98 6.70 -25.23
CA ARG A 5 10.42 8.04 -25.00
C ARG A 5 9.33 8.04 -23.93
N SER A 6 8.51 6.98 -23.85
CA SER A 6 7.51 6.83 -22.79
C SER A 6 8.16 6.77 -21.42
N TYR A 7 9.22 5.99 -21.25
CA TYR A 7 9.92 5.87 -19.97
C TYR A 7 10.59 7.18 -19.55
N VAL A 8 11.28 7.88 -20.48
CA VAL A 8 11.90 9.18 -20.18
C VAL A 8 10.85 10.21 -19.75
N LEU A 9 9.74 10.28 -20.49
CA LEU A 9 8.64 11.19 -20.14
C LEU A 9 8.05 10.87 -18.77
N LEU A 10 7.78 9.60 -18.49
CA LEU A 10 7.24 9.18 -17.19
C LEU A 10 8.22 9.43 -16.05
N ALA A 11 9.50 9.16 -16.25
CA ALA A 11 10.51 9.48 -15.23
C ALA A 11 10.53 10.98 -14.89
N ALA A 12 10.43 11.85 -15.87
CA ALA A 12 10.36 13.30 -15.66
C ALA A 12 9.05 13.72 -14.93
N ILE A 13 7.90 13.17 -15.33
CA ILE A 13 6.59 13.44 -14.69
C ILE A 13 6.58 12.99 -13.22
N VAL A 14 7.20 11.86 -12.92
CA VAL A 14 7.26 11.31 -11.55
C VAL A 14 8.24 12.08 -10.68
N ALA A 15 9.47 12.29 -11.19
CA ALA A 15 10.54 12.90 -10.43
C ALA A 15 10.32 14.40 -10.19
N GLY A 16 9.83 15.15 -11.20
CA GLY A 16 9.73 16.60 -11.11
C GLY A 16 8.98 17.10 -9.86
N PRO A 17 7.68 16.74 -9.68
CA PRO A 17 6.92 17.18 -8.51
C PRO A 17 7.53 16.68 -7.18
N ARG A 18 8.06 15.45 -7.14
CA ARG A 18 8.65 14.87 -5.93
C ARG A 18 9.97 15.54 -5.54
N ILE A 19 10.79 15.93 -6.50
CA ILE A 19 12.03 16.69 -6.22
C ILE A 19 11.68 18.06 -5.62
N VAL A 20 10.65 18.73 -6.15
CA VAL A 20 10.19 20.01 -5.61
C VAL A 20 9.66 19.85 -4.19
N ALA A 21 8.79 18.85 -3.95
CA ALA A 21 8.25 18.54 -2.63
C ALA A 21 9.36 18.14 -1.65
N LEU A 22 10.31 17.30 -2.07
CA LEU A 22 11.46 16.85 -1.28
C LEU A 22 12.34 18.02 -0.83
N ALA A 23 12.63 18.95 -1.74
CA ALA A 23 13.43 20.13 -1.43
C ALA A 23 12.70 21.08 -0.46
N TYR A 24 11.38 21.17 -0.55
CA TYR A 24 10.57 21.98 0.34
C TYR A 24 10.49 21.39 1.76
N GLU A 25 10.25 20.08 1.88
CA GLU A 25 10.06 19.33 3.15
C GLU A 25 11.37 18.82 3.77
N ARG A 26 12.53 19.17 3.23
CA ARG A 26 13.84 18.62 3.60
C ARG A 26 14.13 18.55 5.09
N ASN A 27 13.60 19.50 5.87
CA ASN A 27 13.84 19.59 7.33
C ASN A 27 12.96 18.61 8.12
N ASP A 28 11.84 18.17 7.55
CA ASP A 28 10.81 17.39 8.25
C ASP A 28 10.87 15.89 7.91
N ILE A 29 11.48 15.52 6.78
CA ILE A 29 11.52 14.14 6.28
C ILE A 29 12.09 13.15 7.29
N LEU A 30 13.12 13.52 8.05
CA LEU A 30 13.77 12.65 9.02
C LEU A 30 13.20 12.76 10.44
N THR A 31 12.26 13.65 10.70
CA THR A 31 11.81 14.02 12.05
C THR A 31 10.30 13.97 12.22
N ALA A 32 9.51 14.46 11.27
CA ALA A 32 8.10 14.72 11.47
C ALA A 32 7.21 13.48 11.28
N PHE A 33 7.57 12.57 10.40
CA PHE A 33 6.81 11.34 10.14
C PHE A 33 7.76 10.20 9.83
N THR A 34 8.19 9.49 10.86
CA THR A 34 9.12 8.37 10.70
C THR A 34 8.42 7.04 10.93
N ASP A 35 8.46 6.15 9.93
CA ASP A 35 8.04 4.77 10.12
C ASP A 35 8.96 4.06 11.12
N LYS A 36 8.41 3.14 11.90
CA LYS A 36 9.17 2.31 12.87
C LYS A 36 10.34 1.57 12.21
N GLY A 37 10.24 1.30 10.92
CA GLY A 37 11.31 0.70 10.11
C GLY A 37 12.61 1.53 10.11
N ASP A 38 12.55 2.88 10.23
CA ASP A 38 13.74 3.72 10.39
C ASP A 38 14.49 3.41 11.69
N THR A 39 13.77 3.36 12.81
CA THR A 39 14.37 3.02 14.10
C THR A 39 15.00 1.62 14.06
N PHE A 40 14.28 0.64 13.51
CA PHE A 40 14.76 -0.74 13.40
C PHE A 40 15.99 -0.85 12.48
N ALA A 41 16.02 -0.13 11.36
CA ALA A 41 17.17 -0.09 10.46
C ALA A 41 18.42 0.50 11.16
N ARG A 42 18.26 1.59 11.91
CA ARG A 42 19.35 2.21 12.67
C ARG A 42 19.89 1.30 13.76
N THR A 43 18.99 0.69 14.54
CA THR A 43 19.38 -0.26 15.60
C THR A 43 20.09 -1.47 15.02
N PHE A 44 19.60 -2.00 13.88
CA PHE A 44 20.24 -3.12 13.20
C PHE A 44 21.65 -2.79 12.72
N LEU A 45 21.88 -1.62 12.14
CA LEU A 45 23.21 -1.20 11.72
C LEU A 45 24.17 -0.95 12.87
N ALA A 46 23.66 -0.46 14.00
CA ALA A 46 24.48 -0.16 15.16
C ALA A 46 24.85 -1.39 16.00
N SER A 47 23.97 -2.41 16.07
CA SER A 47 24.13 -3.54 16.99
C SER A 47 23.87 -4.92 16.41
N GLY A 48 23.44 -5.01 15.14
CA GLY A 48 22.97 -6.28 14.55
C GLY A 48 21.58 -6.71 15.03
N THR A 49 20.92 -5.94 15.90
CA THR A 49 19.61 -6.27 16.48
C THR A 49 18.49 -5.60 15.69
N TYR A 50 17.58 -6.37 15.12
CA TYR A 50 16.37 -5.83 14.51
C TYR A 50 15.29 -5.62 15.59
N GLY A 51 15.19 -4.39 16.09
CA GLY A 51 14.32 -4.00 17.20
C GLY A 51 14.40 -2.50 17.51
N PHE A 52 13.72 -2.05 18.57
CA PHE A 52 13.77 -0.66 19.02
C PHE A 52 15.09 -0.31 19.71
N VAL A 53 15.68 -1.26 20.44
CA VAL A 53 16.88 -1.07 21.27
C VAL A 53 17.86 -2.22 21.01
N ALA A 54 19.16 -1.97 21.14
CA ALA A 54 20.20 -2.97 21.04
C ALA A 54 19.94 -4.13 22.03
N ASP A 55 20.33 -5.36 21.63
CA ASP A 55 20.17 -6.61 22.40
C ASP A 55 18.72 -7.03 22.73
N HIS A 56 17.72 -6.27 22.26
CA HIS A 56 16.30 -6.55 22.43
C HIS A 56 15.61 -6.70 21.07
N PRO A 57 15.67 -7.90 20.45
CA PRO A 57 15.03 -8.16 19.17
C PRO A 57 13.51 -8.03 19.29
N SER A 58 12.88 -7.46 18.26
CA SER A 58 11.44 -7.21 18.21
C SER A 58 10.85 -7.67 16.88
N ALA A 59 9.60 -8.07 16.90
CA ALA A 59 8.76 -8.34 15.73
C ALA A 59 7.58 -7.35 15.64
N TYR A 60 7.66 -6.22 16.34
CA TYR A 60 6.55 -5.28 16.46
C TYR A 60 6.22 -4.54 15.15
N THR A 61 7.14 -4.47 14.21
CA THR A 61 6.88 -3.92 12.85
C THR A 61 7.19 -4.94 11.77
N GLN A 62 6.58 -4.74 10.59
CA GLN A 62 6.90 -5.54 9.40
C GLN A 62 8.32 -5.26 8.92
N PRO A 63 9.05 -6.30 8.41
CA PRO A 63 10.49 -6.17 8.18
C PRO A 63 10.88 -5.45 6.90
N LEU A 64 10.03 -5.47 5.86
CA LEU A 64 10.45 -5.12 4.50
C LEU A 64 11.00 -3.71 4.39
N TYR A 65 10.30 -2.73 4.96
CA TYR A 65 10.73 -1.33 4.86
C TYR A 65 12.00 -1.05 5.64
N GLY A 66 12.15 -1.59 6.85
CA GLY A 66 13.39 -1.49 7.61
C GLY A 66 14.58 -2.08 6.86
N PHE A 67 14.42 -3.29 6.29
CA PHE A 67 15.47 -3.92 5.46
C PHE A 67 15.72 -3.21 4.12
N PHE A 68 14.76 -2.48 3.59
CA PHE A 68 14.98 -1.58 2.46
C PHE A 68 15.88 -0.40 2.84
N LEU A 69 15.73 0.14 4.05
CA LEU A 69 16.55 1.27 4.54
C LEU A 69 17.97 0.85 4.94
N VAL A 70 18.16 -0.38 5.44
CA VAL A 70 19.47 -0.87 5.91
C VAL A 70 20.59 -0.67 4.88
N PRO A 71 20.52 -1.19 3.65
CA PRO A 71 21.59 -1.01 2.66
C PRO A 71 21.79 0.45 2.26
N LEU A 72 20.72 1.26 2.23
CA LEU A 72 20.80 2.68 1.92
C LEU A 72 21.60 3.43 2.99
N TYR A 73 21.29 3.17 4.25
CA TYR A 73 21.98 3.80 5.37
C TYR A 73 23.41 3.31 5.54
N TRP A 74 23.66 2.03 5.26
CA TRP A 74 25.00 1.45 5.32
C TRP A 74 25.95 2.05 4.28
N ILE A 75 25.45 2.29 3.04
CA ILE A 75 26.29 2.77 1.93
C ILE A 75 26.41 4.29 1.94
N PHE A 76 25.29 5.01 2.17
CA PHE A 76 25.19 6.45 1.93
C PHE A 76 24.96 7.26 3.22
N GLY A 77 24.76 6.61 4.36
CA GLY A 77 24.31 7.27 5.58
C GLY A 77 22.81 7.59 5.59
N ARG A 78 22.31 7.99 6.78
CA ARG A 78 20.92 8.42 6.95
C ARG A 78 20.80 9.90 6.64
N SER A 79 20.26 10.24 5.51
CA SER A 79 19.96 11.63 5.14
C SER A 79 18.63 11.71 4.37
N TRP A 80 18.05 12.92 4.34
CA TRP A 80 16.80 13.16 3.64
C TRP A 80 16.97 12.98 2.11
N GLU A 81 18.13 13.32 1.58
CA GLU A 81 18.47 13.13 0.15
C GLU A 81 18.49 11.65 -0.22
N VAL A 82 19.11 10.81 0.61
CA VAL A 82 19.23 9.36 0.36
C VAL A 82 17.85 8.71 0.37
N VAL A 83 17.04 8.99 1.39
CA VAL A 83 15.69 8.46 1.51
C VAL A 83 14.81 8.95 0.34
N GLY A 84 14.79 10.26 0.11
CA GLY A 84 13.99 10.86 -0.95
C GLY A 84 14.40 10.40 -2.34
N ALA A 85 15.69 10.31 -2.64
CA ALA A 85 16.18 9.80 -3.93
C ALA A 85 15.79 8.33 -4.14
N ALA A 86 15.96 7.47 -3.12
CA ALA A 86 15.58 6.07 -3.18
C ALA A 86 14.07 5.91 -3.42
N HIS A 87 13.25 6.68 -2.72
CA HIS A 87 11.80 6.66 -2.90
C HIS A 87 11.38 7.15 -4.29
N ILE A 88 12.01 8.21 -4.82
CA ILE A 88 11.74 8.69 -6.19
C ILE A 88 12.09 7.60 -7.22
N VAL A 89 13.19 6.87 -7.03
CA VAL A 89 13.55 5.75 -7.91
C VAL A 89 12.50 4.64 -7.86
N VAL A 90 12.00 4.28 -6.68
CA VAL A 90 10.90 3.30 -6.51
C VAL A 90 9.62 3.81 -7.19
N ALA A 91 9.25 5.08 -7.00
CA ALA A 91 8.09 5.69 -7.65
C ALA A 91 8.19 5.67 -9.18
N ILE A 92 9.37 5.94 -9.75
CA ILE A 92 9.63 5.83 -11.20
C ILE A 92 9.45 4.37 -11.64
N GLY A 93 9.99 3.40 -10.90
CA GLY A 93 9.81 1.98 -11.14
C GLY A 93 8.34 1.58 -11.14
N THR A 94 7.57 2.08 -10.18
CA THR A 94 6.11 1.88 -10.10
C THR A 94 5.41 2.42 -11.35
N ALA A 95 5.73 3.63 -11.78
CA ALA A 95 5.14 4.22 -13.00
C ALA A 95 5.47 3.40 -14.25
N PHE A 96 6.66 2.79 -14.33
CA PHE A 96 7.02 1.90 -15.42
C PHE A 96 6.21 0.61 -15.42
N LEU A 97 5.96 0.03 -14.23
CA LEU A 97 5.09 -1.13 -14.09
C LEU A 97 3.64 -0.80 -14.49
N VAL A 98 3.10 0.33 -14.04
CA VAL A 98 1.75 0.80 -14.40
C VAL A 98 1.65 1.05 -15.92
N TYR A 99 2.67 1.65 -16.52
CA TYR A 99 2.75 1.81 -17.98
C TYR A 99 2.69 0.45 -18.70
N GLU A 100 3.47 -0.53 -18.25
CA GLU A 100 3.49 -1.86 -18.87
C GLU A 100 2.16 -2.60 -18.72
N ILE A 101 1.45 -2.43 -17.58
CA ILE A 101 0.09 -2.94 -17.39
C ILE A 101 -0.84 -2.31 -18.42
N GLY A 102 -0.91 -0.99 -18.50
CA GLY A 102 -1.78 -0.29 -19.43
C GLY A 102 -1.48 -0.57 -20.90
N ARG A 103 -0.19 -0.68 -21.26
CA ARG A 103 0.26 -1.06 -22.60
C ARG A 103 -0.19 -2.48 -22.97
N ARG A 104 -0.11 -3.41 -22.03
CA ARG A 104 -0.50 -4.80 -22.21
C ARG A 104 -2.02 -4.96 -22.32
N VAL A 105 -2.76 -4.25 -21.46
CA VAL A 105 -4.22 -4.35 -21.38
C VAL A 105 -4.91 -3.68 -22.57
N ALA A 106 -4.35 -2.57 -23.07
CA ALA A 106 -5.01 -1.78 -24.10
C ALA A 106 -4.05 -1.14 -25.11
N SER A 107 -3.18 -0.21 -24.71
CA SER A 107 -2.22 0.45 -25.61
C SER A 107 -1.16 1.24 -24.87
N SER A 108 -0.03 1.53 -25.56
CA SER A 108 1.03 2.41 -25.00
C SER A 108 0.52 3.79 -24.61
N ARG A 109 -0.47 4.34 -25.34
CA ARG A 109 -1.08 5.64 -25.00
C ARG A 109 -1.82 5.58 -23.67
N ILE A 110 -2.63 4.54 -23.44
CA ILE A 110 -3.36 4.34 -22.21
C ILE A 110 -2.37 4.07 -21.07
N GLY A 111 -1.31 3.30 -21.31
CA GLY A 111 -0.25 3.08 -20.34
C GLY A 111 0.43 4.38 -19.87
N VAL A 112 0.78 5.29 -20.79
CA VAL A 112 1.38 6.58 -20.44
C VAL A 112 0.41 7.46 -19.65
N ILE A 113 -0.84 7.61 -20.13
CA ILE A 113 -1.84 8.44 -19.47
C ILE A 113 -2.16 7.88 -18.08
N GLY A 114 -2.40 6.57 -17.96
CA GLY A 114 -2.70 5.93 -16.67
C GLY A 114 -1.55 6.02 -15.67
N ALA A 115 -0.31 5.78 -16.11
CA ALA A 115 0.87 5.94 -15.26
C ALA A 115 1.09 7.40 -14.83
N ALA A 116 0.85 8.37 -15.72
CA ALA A 116 0.93 9.80 -15.39
C ALA A 116 -0.14 10.20 -14.37
N ILE A 117 -1.41 9.79 -14.57
CA ILE A 117 -2.49 10.05 -13.62
C ILE A 117 -2.15 9.43 -12.25
N ALA A 118 -1.76 8.15 -12.22
CA ALA A 118 -1.39 7.48 -10.96
C ALA A 118 -0.25 8.20 -10.23
N SER A 119 0.79 8.61 -10.95
CA SER A 119 1.98 9.25 -10.36
C SER A 119 1.75 10.69 -9.91
N LEU A 120 0.79 11.39 -10.51
CA LEU A 120 0.43 12.77 -10.16
C LEU A 120 -0.69 12.83 -9.11
N HIS A 121 -1.03 11.70 -8.49
CA HIS A 121 -1.97 11.67 -7.37
C HIS A 121 -1.46 12.60 -6.26
N PRO A 122 -2.22 13.63 -5.83
CA PRO A 122 -1.74 14.66 -4.91
C PRO A 122 -1.17 14.09 -3.61
N TYR A 123 -1.84 13.08 -3.06
CA TYR A 123 -1.36 12.38 -1.87
C TYR A 123 -0.02 11.68 -2.09
N LEU A 124 0.19 10.98 -3.22
CA LEU A 124 1.43 10.25 -3.49
C LEU A 124 2.63 11.17 -3.70
N VAL A 125 2.43 12.31 -4.39
CA VAL A 125 3.53 13.28 -4.57
C VAL A 125 4.09 13.73 -3.22
N TRP A 126 3.21 13.93 -2.24
CA TRP A 126 3.58 14.30 -0.89
C TRP A 126 4.12 13.10 -0.07
N HIS A 127 3.38 12.00 -0.08
CA HIS A 127 3.65 10.86 0.80
C HIS A 127 4.90 10.09 0.41
N ASP A 128 5.19 9.99 -0.88
CA ASP A 128 6.36 9.26 -1.40
C ASP A 128 7.71 9.86 -0.99
N ILE A 129 7.77 11.13 -0.61
CA ILE A 129 9.02 11.76 -0.18
C ILE A 129 9.30 11.57 1.31
N HIS A 130 8.32 11.15 2.10
CA HIS A 130 8.47 10.90 3.54
C HIS A 130 8.80 9.45 3.84
N MET A 131 9.33 9.20 5.05
CA MET A 131 9.69 7.84 5.49
C MET A 131 8.46 7.01 5.80
N ASN A 132 7.94 6.32 4.79
CA ASN A 132 6.80 5.43 4.91
C ASN A 132 6.95 4.17 4.03
N ARG A 133 6.35 3.09 4.46
CA ARG A 133 6.40 1.80 3.77
C ARG A 133 5.48 1.72 2.55
N GLU A 134 4.49 2.59 2.46
CA GLU A 134 3.47 2.58 1.40
C GLU A 134 4.10 2.79 0.02
N ILE A 135 5.29 3.37 -0.08
CA ILE A 135 6.06 3.45 -1.33
C ILE A 135 6.39 2.06 -1.89
N LEU A 136 6.75 1.10 -1.03
CA LEU A 136 7.00 -0.28 -1.41
C LEU A 136 5.70 -1.03 -1.67
N ASP A 137 4.64 -0.76 -0.90
CA ASP A 137 3.31 -1.35 -1.11
C ASP A 137 2.79 -1.01 -2.52
N HIS A 138 2.96 0.23 -2.96
CA HIS A 138 2.56 0.68 -4.30
C HIS A 138 3.37 -0.02 -5.41
N PHE A 139 4.69 -0.11 -5.25
CA PHE A 139 5.56 -0.80 -6.20
C PHE A 139 5.19 -2.29 -6.31
N LEU A 140 5.03 -2.97 -5.17
CA LEU A 140 4.69 -4.39 -5.12
C LEU A 140 3.28 -4.65 -5.64
N ALA A 141 2.31 -3.79 -5.35
CA ALA A 141 0.95 -3.88 -5.89
C ALA A 141 0.97 -3.84 -7.43
N ALA A 142 1.69 -2.88 -8.03
CA ALA A 142 1.83 -2.79 -9.48
C ALA A 142 2.57 -4.02 -10.07
N ALA A 143 3.62 -4.51 -9.39
CA ALA A 143 4.33 -5.72 -9.80
C ALA A 143 3.44 -6.97 -9.72
N ILE A 144 2.66 -7.15 -8.65
CA ILE A 144 1.69 -8.24 -8.49
C ILE A 144 0.67 -8.23 -9.64
N VAL A 145 0.09 -7.07 -9.95
CA VAL A 145 -0.89 -6.96 -11.05
C VAL A 145 -0.26 -7.31 -12.40
N LEU A 146 0.92 -6.76 -12.70
CA LEU A 146 1.62 -7.06 -13.95
C LEU A 146 1.94 -8.55 -14.08
N LEU A 147 2.52 -9.15 -13.04
CA LEU A 147 2.89 -10.58 -13.04
C LEU A 147 1.65 -11.47 -13.11
N THR A 148 0.56 -11.12 -12.43
CA THR A 148 -0.72 -11.84 -12.51
C THR A 148 -1.24 -11.85 -13.95
N LEU A 149 -1.22 -10.72 -14.65
CA LEU A 149 -1.62 -10.65 -16.05
C LEU A 149 -0.70 -11.47 -16.95
N VAL A 150 0.62 -11.44 -16.70
CA VAL A 150 1.58 -12.24 -17.48
C VAL A 150 1.35 -13.74 -17.29
N VAL A 151 1.13 -14.21 -16.05
CA VAL A 151 0.81 -15.62 -15.76
C VAL A 151 -0.52 -16.02 -16.39
N ALA A 152 -1.52 -15.13 -16.34
CA ALA A 152 -2.83 -15.38 -16.92
C ALA A 152 -2.81 -15.50 -18.46
N GLU A 153 -1.92 -14.75 -19.13
CA GLU A 153 -1.74 -14.82 -20.59
C GLU A 153 -0.80 -15.94 -21.05
N ARG A 154 0.28 -16.15 -20.32
CA ARG A 154 1.35 -17.09 -20.63
C ARG A 154 1.72 -17.91 -19.40
N PRO A 155 1.00 -19.00 -19.13
CA PRO A 155 1.24 -19.86 -17.97
C PRO A 155 2.69 -20.37 -17.94
N ASN A 156 3.47 -19.91 -16.95
CA ASN A 156 4.89 -20.22 -16.79
C ASN A 156 5.26 -20.31 -15.30
N ALA A 157 5.85 -21.42 -14.88
CA ALA A 157 6.18 -21.67 -13.49
C ALA A 157 7.21 -20.68 -12.92
N ARG A 158 8.17 -20.21 -13.72
CA ARG A 158 9.16 -19.21 -13.26
C ARG A 158 8.49 -17.87 -12.97
N ILE A 159 7.51 -17.47 -13.80
CA ILE A 159 6.77 -16.23 -13.58
C ILE A 159 5.80 -16.39 -12.41
N ALA A 160 5.18 -17.56 -12.23
CA ALA A 160 4.37 -17.88 -11.07
C ALA A 160 5.21 -17.85 -9.77
N ALA A 161 6.44 -18.37 -9.81
CA ALA A 161 7.38 -18.26 -8.69
C ALA A 161 7.76 -16.80 -8.38
N LEU A 162 8.03 -15.98 -9.40
CA LEU A 162 8.32 -14.55 -9.23
C LEU A 162 7.10 -13.81 -8.65
N LEU A 163 5.89 -14.16 -9.07
CA LEU A 163 4.66 -13.64 -8.51
C LEU A 163 4.51 -14.06 -7.04
N GLY A 164 4.80 -15.32 -6.70
CA GLY A 164 4.82 -15.82 -5.32
C GLY A 164 5.83 -15.09 -4.44
N LEU A 165 7.04 -14.85 -4.94
CA LEU A 165 8.05 -14.03 -4.26
C LEU A 165 7.55 -12.61 -4.01
N THR A 166 6.97 -11.96 -5.03
CA THR A 166 6.44 -10.59 -4.91
C THR A 166 5.30 -10.52 -3.90
N LEU A 167 4.41 -11.51 -3.87
CA LEU A 167 3.34 -11.63 -2.88
C LEU A 167 3.90 -11.83 -1.46
N GLY A 168 4.90 -12.68 -1.30
CA GLY A 168 5.58 -12.90 -0.02
C GLY A 168 6.26 -11.63 0.51
N LEU A 169 6.96 -10.90 -0.35
CA LEU A 169 7.52 -9.58 -0.01
C LEU A 169 6.43 -8.58 0.34
N GLY A 170 5.31 -8.58 -0.40
CA GLY A 170 4.15 -7.76 -0.06
C GLY A 170 3.62 -8.03 1.36
N ILE A 171 3.51 -9.30 1.76
CA ILE A 171 3.09 -9.68 3.12
C ILE A 171 4.12 -9.27 4.18
N LEU A 172 5.41 -9.39 3.88
CA LEU A 172 6.47 -8.90 4.77
C LEU A 172 6.52 -7.37 4.89
N GLY A 173 5.98 -6.64 3.92
CA GLY A 173 5.80 -5.19 3.98
C GLY A 173 4.47 -4.80 4.63
N ASN A 174 3.42 -5.58 4.41
CA ASN A 174 2.08 -5.27 4.86
C ASN A 174 1.27 -6.55 5.10
N VAL A 175 1.12 -6.93 6.36
CA VAL A 175 0.41 -8.16 6.77
C VAL A 175 -1.07 -8.18 6.31
N ARG A 176 -1.65 -7.04 5.99
CA ARG A 176 -3.01 -6.93 5.41
C ARG A 176 -3.12 -7.64 4.06
N LEU A 177 -2.00 -7.90 3.39
CA LEU A 177 -1.95 -8.63 2.12
C LEU A 177 -1.89 -10.16 2.29
N ALA A 178 -1.99 -10.69 3.52
CA ALA A 178 -1.83 -12.12 3.80
C ALA A 178 -2.81 -13.03 3.02
N ALA A 179 -4.02 -12.58 2.74
CA ALA A 179 -5.00 -13.33 1.95
C ALA A 179 -4.95 -13.03 0.44
N LEU A 180 -4.16 -12.06 -0.01
CA LEU A 180 -4.06 -11.67 -1.42
C LEU A 180 -3.60 -12.82 -2.34
N PRO A 181 -2.67 -13.72 -1.94
CA PRO A 181 -2.30 -14.87 -2.76
C PRO A 181 -3.51 -15.74 -3.15
N LEU A 182 -4.48 -15.91 -2.25
CA LEU A 182 -5.70 -16.68 -2.52
C LEU A 182 -6.61 -15.97 -3.53
N VAL A 183 -6.71 -14.65 -3.47
CA VAL A 183 -7.46 -13.84 -4.45
C VAL A 183 -6.83 -13.96 -5.84
N VAL A 184 -5.50 -13.88 -5.91
CA VAL A 184 -4.74 -14.04 -7.17
C VAL A 184 -4.93 -15.45 -7.74
N VAL A 185 -4.83 -16.49 -6.91
CA VAL A 185 -5.10 -17.88 -7.31
C VAL A 185 -6.52 -18.02 -7.81
N GLY A 186 -7.52 -17.50 -7.09
CA GLY A 186 -8.92 -17.51 -7.52
C GLY A 186 -9.12 -16.85 -8.89
N PHE A 187 -8.47 -15.72 -9.14
CA PHE A 187 -8.48 -15.07 -10.45
C PHE A 187 -7.85 -15.93 -11.55
N LEU A 188 -6.71 -16.58 -11.28
CA LEU A 188 -6.05 -17.46 -12.26
C LEU A 188 -6.90 -18.70 -12.59
N LEU A 189 -7.51 -19.32 -11.58
CA LEU A 189 -8.44 -20.43 -11.74
C LEU A 189 -9.69 -20.02 -12.54
N TRP A 190 -10.25 -18.85 -12.24
CA TRP A 190 -11.37 -18.30 -13.02
C TRP A 190 -11.00 -18.04 -14.48
N ARG A 191 -9.78 -17.55 -14.73
CA ARG A 191 -9.31 -17.15 -16.08
C ARG A 191 -8.89 -18.33 -16.96
N GLN A 192 -8.24 -19.33 -16.37
CA GLN A 192 -7.60 -20.44 -17.09
C GLN A 192 -8.34 -21.77 -16.91
N GLY A 193 -9.32 -21.84 -16.00
CA GLY A 193 -10.00 -23.09 -15.62
C GLY A 193 -9.24 -23.88 -14.54
N ILE A 194 -9.93 -24.88 -13.98
CA ILE A 194 -9.40 -25.79 -12.96
C ILE A 194 -8.71 -26.97 -13.66
N GLU A 195 -7.56 -26.70 -14.25
CA GLU A 195 -6.73 -27.68 -14.94
C GLU A 195 -5.50 -28.04 -14.12
N LYS A 196 -4.90 -29.21 -14.34
CA LYS A 196 -3.66 -29.65 -13.66
C LYS A 196 -2.55 -28.62 -13.79
N ARG A 197 -2.43 -27.96 -14.95
CA ARG A 197 -1.43 -26.93 -15.22
C ARG A 197 -1.66 -25.71 -14.34
N THR A 198 -2.89 -25.20 -14.27
CA THR A 198 -3.26 -24.03 -13.46
C THR A 198 -3.10 -24.32 -11.97
N LEU A 199 -3.50 -25.52 -11.53
CA LEU A 199 -3.29 -25.97 -10.15
C LEU A 199 -1.80 -26.07 -9.81
N GLY A 200 -0.96 -26.57 -10.74
CA GLY A 200 0.49 -26.59 -10.56
C GLY A 200 1.09 -25.18 -10.41
N LEU A 201 0.62 -24.21 -11.21
CA LEU A 201 1.06 -22.80 -11.09
C LEU A 201 0.61 -22.17 -9.75
N ALA A 202 -0.63 -22.44 -9.33
CA ALA A 202 -1.16 -21.99 -8.04
C ALA A 202 -0.32 -22.57 -6.87
N LEU A 203 0.03 -23.86 -6.94
CA LEU A 203 0.87 -24.50 -5.94
C LEU A 203 2.27 -23.85 -5.89
N VAL A 204 2.92 -23.62 -7.05
CA VAL A 204 4.22 -22.94 -7.12
C VAL A 204 4.13 -21.54 -6.52
N LEU A 205 3.10 -20.76 -6.87
CA LEU A 205 2.87 -19.42 -6.34
C LEU A 205 2.76 -19.45 -4.82
N LEU A 206 1.88 -20.30 -4.27
CA LEU A 206 1.64 -20.39 -2.83
C LEU A 206 2.86 -20.91 -2.07
N ALA A 207 3.55 -21.93 -2.62
CA ALA A 207 4.75 -22.47 -2.01
C ALA A 207 5.89 -21.44 -1.94
N VAL A 208 6.12 -20.68 -3.02
CA VAL A 208 7.14 -19.62 -3.03
C VAL A 208 6.75 -18.48 -2.12
N THR A 209 5.46 -18.10 -2.06
CA THR A 209 4.98 -17.12 -1.07
C THR A 209 5.30 -17.58 0.35
N ALA A 210 4.97 -18.81 0.70
CA ALA A 210 5.25 -19.37 2.03
C ALA A 210 6.77 -19.40 2.31
N VAL A 211 7.58 -19.89 1.38
CA VAL A 211 9.05 -19.92 1.52
C VAL A 211 9.62 -18.51 1.73
N THR A 212 9.10 -17.51 1.07
CA THR A 212 9.54 -16.10 1.23
C THR A 212 9.28 -15.57 2.64
N ILE A 213 8.16 -15.94 3.25
CA ILE A 213 7.76 -15.45 4.59
C ILE A 213 8.43 -16.26 5.70
N THR A 214 8.66 -17.54 5.48
CA THR A 214 9.13 -18.50 6.50
C THR A 214 10.40 -18.08 7.24
N PRO A 215 11.47 -17.57 6.59
CA PRO A 215 12.69 -17.15 7.31
C PRO A 215 12.41 -16.09 8.36
N TRP A 216 11.51 -15.15 8.08
CA TRP A 216 11.14 -14.11 9.02
C TRP A 216 10.32 -14.66 10.19
N ILE A 217 9.36 -15.54 9.92
CA ILE A 217 8.56 -16.20 10.97
C ILE A 217 9.44 -17.07 11.87
N VAL A 218 10.40 -17.81 11.29
CA VAL A 218 11.37 -18.62 12.05
C VAL A 218 12.27 -17.74 12.92
N ARG A 219 12.79 -16.64 12.34
CA ARG A 219 13.55 -15.65 13.11
C ARG A 219 12.74 -15.14 14.31
N ASN A 220 11.48 -14.78 14.10
CA ASN A 220 10.63 -14.28 15.18
C ASN A 220 10.35 -15.35 16.23
N ARG A 221 10.21 -16.61 15.84
CA ARG A 221 10.10 -17.72 16.79
C ARG A 221 11.33 -17.89 17.65
N VAL A 222 12.51 -17.77 17.04
CA VAL A 222 13.80 -17.95 17.76
C VAL A 222 14.12 -16.75 18.64
N SER A 223 13.92 -15.52 18.12
CA SER A 223 14.39 -14.30 18.78
C SER A 223 13.34 -13.63 19.69
N VAL A 224 12.04 -13.84 19.42
CA VAL A 224 10.94 -13.18 20.13
C VAL A 224 10.04 -14.18 20.85
N GLY A 225 10.01 -15.43 20.39
CA GLY A 225 9.29 -16.52 21.06
C GLY A 225 7.98 -16.97 20.43
N CYS A 226 7.50 -16.33 19.35
CA CYS A 226 6.25 -16.70 18.68
C CYS A 226 6.32 -16.67 17.15
N TYR A 227 5.47 -17.50 16.52
CA TYR A 227 5.31 -17.53 15.07
C TYR A 227 4.39 -16.38 14.63
N ALA A 228 4.95 -15.28 14.15
CA ALA A 228 4.20 -14.13 13.67
C ALA A 228 4.99 -13.37 12.62
N VAL A 229 4.31 -12.70 11.68
CA VAL A 229 4.93 -11.72 10.78
C VAL A 229 5.16 -10.43 11.53
N THR A 230 4.23 -10.04 12.38
CA THR A 230 4.32 -8.90 13.31
C THR A 230 3.56 -9.21 14.59
N THR A 231 4.05 -8.69 15.71
CA THR A 231 3.40 -8.79 17.02
C THR A 231 2.49 -7.61 17.34
N ASP A 232 2.34 -6.63 16.42
CA ASP A 232 1.45 -5.48 16.59
C ASP A 232 -0.05 -5.85 16.43
N ALA A 233 -0.57 -6.61 17.38
CA ALA A 233 -1.99 -6.89 17.47
C ALA A 233 -2.78 -5.77 18.15
N ARG A 234 -2.10 -4.82 18.83
CA ARG A 234 -2.76 -3.66 19.43
C ARG A 234 -3.41 -2.78 18.38
N SER A 235 -2.77 -2.59 17.23
CA SER A 235 -3.35 -1.84 16.12
C SER A 235 -4.64 -2.47 15.59
N LEU A 236 -4.71 -3.80 15.54
CA LEU A 236 -5.95 -4.51 15.18
C LEU A 236 -7.03 -4.32 16.24
N TRP A 237 -6.68 -4.39 17.53
CA TRP A 237 -7.62 -4.14 18.62
C TRP A 237 -8.10 -2.69 18.67
N LYS A 238 -7.21 -1.71 18.50
CA LYS A 238 -7.59 -0.29 18.38
C LYS A 238 -8.62 -0.04 17.26
N ALA A 239 -8.54 -0.82 16.19
CA ALA A 239 -9.51 -0.79 15.10
C ALA A 239 -10.79 -1.60 15.37
N ASN A 240 -10.87 -2.34 16.48
CA ASN A 240 -11.94 -3.30 16.76
C ASN A 240 -12.26 -3.35 18.26
N ASN A 241 -12.88 -2.31 18.79
CA ASN A 241 -13.38 -2.29 20.16
C ASN A 241 -14.56 -1.29 20.27
N VAL A 242 -15.24 -1.29 21.41
CA VAL A 242 -16.46 -0.51 21.66
C VAL A 242 -16.28 1.01 21.51
N ASN A 243 -15.08 1.53 21.72
CA ASN A 243 -14.81 2.96 21.63
C ASN A 243 -14.38 3.41 20.23
N THR A 244 -14.05 2.47 19.33
CA THR A 244 -13.47 2.79 18.03
C THR A 244 -14.44 3.53 17.13
N TYR A 245 -15.70 3.10 17.09
CA TYR A 245 -16.70 3.74 16.24
C TYR A 245 -16.88 5.22 16.60
N ASP A 246 -17.04 5.50 17.88
CA ASP A 246 -17.21 6.85 18.38
C ASP A 246 -15.99 7.73 18.11
N THR A 247 -14.80 7.20 18.37
CA THR A 247 -13.52 7.88 18.07
C THR A 247 -13.42 8.27 16.59
N LEU A 248 -13.70 7.33 15.68
CA LEU A 248 -13.58 7.58 14.23
C LEU A 248 -14.71 8.50 13.71
N ALA A 249 -15.93 8.33 14.21
CA ALA A 249 -17.09 9.12 13.80
C ALA A 249 -16.94 10.62 14.17
N HIS A 250 -16.21 10.92 15.24
CA HIS A 250 -15.89 12.29 15.66
C HIS A 250 -14.56 12.83 15.08
N GLY A 251 -14.01 12.18 14.05
CA GLY A 251 -12.79 12.64 13.35
C GLY A 251 -11.48 12.30 14.06
N GLY A 252 -11.52 11.51 15.13
CA GLY A 252 -10.32 10.96 15.77
C GLY A 252 -9.71 9.83 14.94
N TRP A 253 -8.48 9.46 15.27
CA TRP A 253 -7.81 8.29 14.71
C TRP A 253 -7.72 7.16 15.75
N ILE A 254 -7.46 5.93 15.31
CA ILE A 254 -7.36 4.76 16.20
C ILE A 254 -6.34 4.93 17.33
N ASP A 255 -5.36 5.82 17.18
CA ASP A 255 -4.40 6.12 18.24
C ASP A 255 -5.00 6.88 19.42
N ALA A 256 -6.11 7.59 19.20
CA ALA A 256 -6.88 8.25 20.23
C ALA A 256 -7.83 7.29 21.00
N VAL A 257 -7.97 6.04 20.55
CA VAL A 257 -8.79 5.04 21.26
C VAL A 257 -8.21 4.80 22.65
N PRO A 258 -9.02 4.91 23.73
CA PRO A 258 -8.57 4.71 25.08
C PRO A 258 -7.91 3.34 25.29
N ARG A 259 -6.86 3.29 26.11
CA ARG A 259 -6.21 2.03 26.45
C ARG A 259 -7.17 1.10 27.19
N TYR A 260 -7.08 -0.19 26.88
CA TYR A 260 -7.82 -1.18 27.65
C TYR A 260 -7.26 -1.24 29.09
N PRO A 261 -8.11 -1.12 30.14
CA PRO A 261 -7.64 -1.19 31.51
C PRO A 261 -6.89 -2.50 31.80
N GLY A 262 -5.71 -2.41 32.42
CA GLY A 262 -4.88 -3.58 32.71
C GLY A 262 -4.20 -4.20 31.48
N SER A 263 -4.23 -3.55 30.30
CA SER A 263 -3.52 -4.06 29.13
C SER A 263 -2.00 -4.05 29.33
N PRO A 264 -1.28 -5.08 28.85
CA PRO A 264 0.16 -5.08 28.86
C PRO A 264 0.72 -3.94 27.99
N PRO A 265 1.87 -3.34 28.34
CA PRO A 265 2.55 -2.39 27.49
C PRO A 265 3.00 -3.05 26.19
N THR A 266 3.07 -2.27 25.12
CA THR A 266 3.66 -2.72 23.87
C THR A 266 5.15 -2.41 23.83
N PRO A 267 5.93 -3.04 22.93
CA PRO A 267 7.32 -2.67 22.67
C PRO A 267 7.50 -1.17 22.39
N GLU A 268 6.56 -0.56 21.67
CA GLU A 268 6.57 0.86 21.39
C GLU A 268 6.36 1.72 22.64
N ASP A 269 5.43 1.34 23.53
CA ASP A 269 5.20 2.05 24.80
C ASP A 269 6.45 2.03 25.67
N VAL A 270 7.15 0.89 25.71
CA VAL A 270 8.40 0.75 26.47
C VAL A 270 9.54 1.54 25.82
N TYR A 271 9.60 1.56 24.48
CA TYR A 271 10.56 2.36 23.77
C TYR A 271 10.38 3.87 24.02
N GLN A 272 9.14 4.38 24.02
CA GLN A 272 8.87 5.78 24.36
C GLN A 272 9.28 6.09 25.81
N ARG A 273 9.04 5.17 26.74
CA ARG A 273 9.53 5.30 28.12
C ARG A 273 11.05 5.30 28.19
N TYR A 274 11.71 4.41 27.45
CA TYR A 274 13.17 4.35 27.37
C TYR A 274 13.76 5.66 26.86
N LEU A 275 13.17 6.28 25.85
CA LEU A 275 13.63 7.59 25.36
C LEU A 275 13.51 8.68 26.43
N ALA A 276 12.53 8.58 27.32
CA ALA A 276 12.32 9.56 28.39
C ALA A 276 13.18 9.30 29.65
N THR A 277 13.48 8.03 29.95
CA THR A 277 14.08 7.64 31.25
C THR A 277 15.47 7.01 31.14
N GLY A 278 15.90 6.61 29.95
CA GLY A 278 17.13 5.82 29.72
C GLY A 278 17.04 4.36 30.17
N VAL A 279 15.90 3.91 30.73
CA VAL A 279 15.73 2.55 31.26
C VAL A 279 14.78 1.76 30.35
N TYR A 280 15.29 0.68 29.72
CA TYR A 280 14.48 -0.23 28.92
C TYR A 280 14.04 -1.44 29.75
N ILE A 281 12.73 -1.68 29.82
CA ILE A 281 12.14 -2.84 30.49
C ILE A 281 11.50 -3.68 29.39
N PRO A 282 12.08 -4.85 29.05
CA PRO A 282 11.54 -5.69 27.98
C PRO A 282 10.12 -6.20 28.28
N VAL A 283 9.33 -6.37 27.22
CA VAL A 283 7.97 -6.91 27.30
C VAL A 283 7.90 -8.26 26.61
N ASP A 284 7.02 -9.15 27.08
CA ASP A 284 6.64 -10.35 26.33
C ASP A 284 5.72 -9.96 25.18
N GLU A 285 6.32 -9.74 24.00
CA GLU A 285 5.59 -9.36 22.77
C GLU A 285 4.54 -10.42 22.38
N CYS A 286 4.81 -11.69 22.65
CA CYS A 286 3.91 -12.79 22.29
C CYS A 286 2.70 -12.83 23.22
N ALA A 287 2.88 -12.60 24.51
CA ALA A 287 1.78 -12.49 25.45
C ALA A 287 0.91 -11.26 25.16
N GLN A 288 1.57 -10.11 24.88
CA GLN A 288 0.88 -8.87 24.48
C GLN A 288 0.08 -9.06 23.18
N MET A 289 0.66 -9.71 22.16
CA MET A 289 -0.03 -10.02 20.92
C MET A 289 -1.28 -10.88 21.17
N ARG A 290 -1.14 -11.99 21.91
CA ARG A 290 -2.27 -12.88 22.24
C ARG A 290 -3.36 -12.15 23.02
N PHE A 291 -3.00 -11.29 23.98
CA PHE A 291 -3.95 -10.49 24.73
C PHE A 291 -4.84 -9.64 23.80
N PHE A 292 -4.25 -8.87 22.91
CA PHE A 292 -5.02 -8.01 22.01
C PHE A 292 -5.77 -8.80 20.93
N GLN A 293 -5.24 -9.93 20.46
CA GLN A 293 -5.96 -10.83 19.55
C GLN A 293 -7.21 -11.39 20.22
N HIS A 294 -7.09 -11.84 21.47
CA HIS A 294 -8.23 -12.34 22.24
C HIS A 294 -9.30 -11.24 22.44
N LYS A 295 -8.89 -10.03 22.83
CA LYS A 295 -9.81 -8.90 22.99
C LYS A 295 -10.50 -8.49 21.70
N THR A 296 -9.80 -8.57 20.57
CA THR A 296 -10.39 -8.33 19.24
C THR A 296 -11.42 -9.42 18.90
N HIS A 297 -11.09 -10.68 19.15
CA HIS A 297 -11.99 -11.79 18.90
C HIS A 297 -13.24 -11.72 19.80
N ASP A 298 -13.09 -11.41 21.09
CA ASP A 298 -14.19 -11.16 22.01
C ASP A 298 -15.14 -10.08 21.49
N PHE A 299 -14.57 -8.96 21.00
CA PHE A 299 -15.38 -7.90 20.41
C PHE A 299 -16.16 -8.39 19.19
N TRP A 300 -15.55 -9.15 18.29
CA TRP A 300 -16.24 -9.67 17.09
C TRP A 300 -17.38 -10.62 17.44
N LEU A 301 -17.22 -11.44 18.48
CA LEU A 301 -18.23 -12.41 18.90
C LEU A 301 -19.41 -11.75 19.64
N HIS A 302 -19.12 -10.83 20.54
CA HIS A 302 -20.13 -10.30 21.47
C HIS A 302 -20.71 -8.94 21.04
N HIS A 303 -20.07 -8.25 20.09
CA HIS A 303 -20.46 -6.92 19.59
C HIS A 303 -20.62 -6.90 18.06
N SER A 304 -21.25 -7.92 17.48
CA SER A 304 -21.35 -8.09 16.02
C SER A 304 -22.06 -6.91 15.32
N GLY A 305 -23.09 -6.32 15.97
CA GLY A 305 -23.79 -5.14 15.45
C GLY A 305 -22.91 -3.89 15.38
N GLU A 306 -22.10 -3.66 16.42
CA GLU A 306 -21.13 -2.57 16.46
C GLU A 306 -20.00 -2.81 15.46
N LYS A 307 -19.54 -4.05 15.33
CA LYS A 307 -18.56 -4.44 14.32
C LYS A 307 -19.09 -4.19 12.91
N ALA A 308 -20.34 -4.48 12.62
CA ALA A 308 -20.95 -4.20 11.31
C ALA A 308 -20.97 -2.70 11.01
N LYS A 309 -21.38 -1.85 11.97
CA LYS A 309 -21.34 -0.38 11.83
C LYS A 309 -19.90 0.10 11.57
N LEU A 310 -18.94 -0.40 12.33
CA LEU A 310 -17.53 -0.05 12.20
C LEU A 310 -16.95 -0.49 10.86
N ALA A 311 -17.34 -1.66 10.35
CA ALA A 311 -16.93 -2.14 9.03
C ALA A 311 -17.45 -1.23 7.91
N LEU A 312 -18.70 -0.80 7.98
CA LEU A 312 -19.27 0.15 7.01
C LEU A 312 -18.57 1.51 7.06
N LEU A 313 -18.34 2.04 8.27
CA LEU A 313 -17.59 3.29 8.45
C LEU A 313 -16.17 3.16 7.87
N SER A 314 -15.48 2.05 8.14
CA SER A 314 -14.14 1.78 7.60
C SER A 314 -14.13 1.69 6.06
N ALA A 315 -15.15 1.08 5.45
CA ALA A 315 -15.29 1.07 4.00
C ALA A 315 -15.53 2.49 3.46
N GLN A 316 -16.39 3.28 4.10
CA GLN A 316 -16.63 4.67 3.74
C GLN A 316 -15.35 5.50 3.82
N MET A 317 -14.61 5.42 4.93
CA MET A 317 -13.34 6.13 5.13
C MET A 317 -12.28 5.74 4.10
N LEU A 318 -12.23 4.47 3.69
CA LEU A 318 -11.31 4.01 2.64
C LEU A 318 -11.56 4.72 1.31
N TRP A 319 -12.83 4.96 0.96
CA TRP A 319 -13.25 5.52 -0.33
C TRP A 319 -13.48 7.03 -0.32
N GLN A 320 -13.18 7.70 0.78
CA GLN A 320 -13.24 9.17 0.82
C GLN A 320 -12.33 9.78 -0.24
N PRO A 321 -12.77 10.88 -0.90
CA PRO A 321 -11.98 11.51 -1.96
C PRO A 321 -10.78 12.30 -1.43
N SER A 322 -10.75 12.60 -0.14
CA SER A 322 -9.63 13.27 0.53
C SER A 322 -9.05 12.38 1.63
N VAL A 323 -7.75 12.50 1.87
CA VAL A 323 -7.11 11.79 2.98
C VAL A 323 -7.50 12.49 4.28
N VAL A 324 -8.21 11.78 5.14
CA VAL A 324 -8.42 12.19 6.53
C VAL A 324 -7.21 11.72 7.32
N GLU A 325 -6.25 12.59 7.52
CA GLU A 325 -5.18 12.40 8.48
C GLU A 325 -5.47 13.28 9.68
N THR A 326 -5.51 12.66 10.83
CA THR A 326 -5.68 13.34 12.10
C THR A 326 -4.32 13.76 12.63
N GLY A 327 -4.13 15.01 12.88
CA GLY A 327 -3.04 15.72 13.54
C GLY A 327 -1.61 15.14 13.55
N GLY A 328 -0.61 15.97 13.50
CA GLY A 328 0.80 15.59 13.60
C GLY A 328 1.40 15.02 12.31
N ARG A 329 0.79 15.28 11.15
CA ARG A 329 1.35 14.91 9.85
C ARG A 329 2.42 15.90 9.40
N PRO A 330 3.42 15.46 8.60
CA PRO A 330 4.42 16.36 8.03
C PRO A 330 3.76 17.49 7.24
N GLY A 331 4.23 18.71 7.44
CA GLY A 331 3.76 19.89 6.72
C GLY A 331 2.35 20.35 7.06
N GLU A 332 1.74 19.85 8.14
CA GLU A 332 0.43 20.29 8.61
C GLU A 332 0.39 21.80 8.81
N GLY A 333 -0.65 22.45 8.25
CA GLY A 333 -0.82 23.90 8.33
C GLY A 333 0.01 24.72 7.32
N THR A 334 0.83 24.08 6.49
CA THR A 334 1.54 24.78 5.40
C THR A 334 0.62 25.05 4.20
N TRP A 335 1.03 26.00 3.33
CA TRP A 335 0.27 26.25 2.09
C TRP A 335 0.25 25.04 1.15
N LEU A 336 1.33 24.23 1.13
CA LEU A 336 1.38 22.98 0.35
C LEU A 336 0.41 21.94 0.88
N ASP A 337 0.27 21.81 2.19
CA ASP A 337 -0.71 20.93 2.81
C ASP A 337 -2.16 21.37 2.46
N THR A 338 -2.42 22.68 2.51
CA THR A 338 -3.70 23.24 2.08
C THR A 338 -3.97 22.99 0.60
N LEU A 339 -2.96 23.18 -0.26
CA LEU A 339 -3.08 22.88 -1.69
C LEU A 339 -3.36 21.40 -1.95
N ARG A 340 -2.64 20.51 -1.28
CA ARG A 340 -2.83 19.07 -1.38
C ARG A 340 -4.26 18.68 -0.98
N SER A 341 -4.67 19.02 0.23
CA SER A 341 -5.98 18.65 0.79
C SER A 341 -7.14 19.20 -0.04
N SER A 342 -7.00 20.40 -0.60
CA SER A 342 -7.99 20.99 -1.50
C SER A 342 -8.00 20.35 -2.88
N SER A 343 -6.86 19.91 -3.39
CA SER A 343 -6.75 19.30 -4.73
C SER A 343 -7.17 17.83 -4.76
N GLU A 344 -7.08 17.12 -3.64
CA GLU A 344 -7.42 15.68 -3.58
C GLU A 344 -8.86 15.37 -4.02
N PRO A 345 -9.93 16.04 -3.53
CA PRO A 345 -11.28 15.76 -4.01
C PRO A 345 -11.47 16.11 -5.48
N LEU A 346 -10.85 17.20 -5.95
CA LEU A 346 -10.90 17.62 -7.36
C LEU A 346 -10.24 16.61 -8.29
N PHE A 347 -9.24 15.89 -7.80
CA PHE A 347 -8.58 14.81 -8.51
C PHE A 347 -9.37 13.50 -8.40
N MET A 348 -9.78 13.12 -7.19
CA MET A 348 -10.35 11.80 -6.93
C MET A 348 -11.78 11.63 -7.45
N ILE A 349 -12.65 12.65 -7.34
CA ILE A 349 -14.03 12.54 -7.80
C ILE A 349 -14.10 12.28 -9.32
N PRO A 350 -13.42 13.06 -10.19
CA PRO A 350 -13.34 12.73 -11.61
C PRO A 350 -12.68 11.36 -11.88
N LEU A 351 -11.67 11.01 -11.10
CA LEU A 351 -11.00 9.71 -11.24
C LEU A 351 -11.98 8.56 -11.01
N TYR A 352 -12.81 8.60 -9.96
CA TYR A 352 -13.84 7.60 -9.68
C TYR A 352 -14.85 7.50 -10.83
N CYS A 353 -15.40 8.64 -11.27
CA CYS A 353 -16.37 8.66 -12.36
C CYS A 353 -15.80 8.05 -13.65
N LEU A 354 -14.57 8.45 -14.01
CA LEU A 354 -13.89 7.95 -15.20
C LEU A 354 -13.49 6.47 -15.05
N ALA A 355 -13.09 6.03 -13.86
CA ALA A 355 -12.74 4.63 -13.62
C ALA A 355 -13.96 3.71 -13.76
N VAL A 356 -15.12 4.10 -13.21
CA VAL A 356 -16.38 3.37 -13.40
C VAL A 356 -16.73 3.28 -14.89
N ALA A 357 -16.68 4.39 -15.62
CA ALA A 357 -16.86 4.39 -17.07
C ALA A 357 -15.83 3.50 -17.79
N GLY A 358 -14.57 3.51 -17.33
CA GLY A 358 -13.47 2.75 -17.91
C GLY A 358 -13.65 1.23 -17.85
N LEU A 359 -14.37 0.71 -16.85
CA LEU A 359 -14.68 -0.71 -16.73
C LEU A 359 -15.36 -1.29 -17.99
N PHE A 360 -16.15 -0.47 -18.69
CA PHE A 360 -16.85 -0.89 -19.90
C PHE A 360 -15.98 -0.89 -21.16
N PHE A 361 -14.76 -0.34 -21.08
CA PHE A 361 -13.86 -0.20 -22.25
C PHE A 361 -12.59 -1.06 -22.15
N VAL A 362 -12.37 -1.73 -21.03
CA VAL A 362 -11.22 -2.63 -20.83
C VAL A 362 -11.61 -4.08 -21.09
N PRO A 363 -10.64 -4.98 -21.38
CA PRO A 363 -10.91 -6.40 -21.47
C PRO A 363 -11.52 -6.94 -20.17
N ARG A 364 -12.53 -7.82 -20.29
CA ARG A 364 -13.28 -8.40 -19.14
C ARG A 364 -12.34 -8.96 -18.05
N ALA A 365 -11.27 -9.63 -18.45
CA ALA A 365 -10.32 -10.19 -17.47
C ALA A 365 -9.65 -9.10 -16.61
N PHE A 366 -9.28 -7.97 -17.21
CA PHE A 366 -8.70 -6.86 -16.46
C PHE A 366 -9.74 -6.15 -15.58
N ALA A 367 -10.97 -5.96 -16.08
CA ALA A 367 -12.06 -5.41 -15.28
C ALA A 367 -12.33 -6.26 -14.02
N VAL A 368 -12.41 -7.59 -14.18
CA VAL A 368 -12.59 -8.52 -13.06
C VAL A 368 -11.42 -8.45 -12.08
N LEU A 369 -10.18 -8.41 -12.56
CA LEU A 369 -9.01 -8.28 -11.70
C LEU A 369 -9.04 -6.96 -10.89
N CYS A 370 -9.37 -5.83 -11.53
CA CYS A 370 -9.51 -4.54 -10.84
C CYS A 370 -10.58 -4.62 -9.74
N VAL A 371 -11.76 -5.13 -10.06
CA VAL A 371 -12.87 -5.25 -9.10
C VAL A 371 -12.49 -6.17 -7.93
N LEU A 372 -11.88 -7.33 -8.20
CA LEU A 372 -11.43 -8.27 -7.16
C LEU A 372 -10.41 -7.64 -6.22
N LEU A 373 -9.41 -6.92 -6.75
CA LEU A 373 -8.38 -6.30 -5.94
C LEU A 373 -8.91 -5.13 -5.10
N LEU A 374 -9.76 -4.28 -5.68
CA LEU A 374 -10.38 -3.17 -4.95
C LEU A 374 -11.40 -3.67 -3.91
N ALA A 375 -12.16 -4.72 -4.23
CA ALA A 375 -13.04 -5.39 -3.26
C ALA A 375 -12.23 -6.03 -2.12
N TYR A 376 -11.09 -6.66 -2.43
CA TYR A 376 -10.16 -7.17 -1.42
C TYR A 376 -9.68 -6.07 -0.48
N GLN A 377 -9.24 -4.92 -0.99
CA GLN A 377 -8.81 -3.79 -0.17
C GLN A 377 -9.95 -3.26 0.72
N THR A 378 -11.17 -3.22 0.18
CA THR A 378 -12.35 -2.83 0.95
C THR A 378 -12.65 -3.84 2.07
N ALA A 379 -12.62 -5.13 1.77
CA ALA A 379 -12.82 -6.19 2.78
C ALA A 379 -11.75 -6.13 3.89
N VAL A 380 -10.50 -5.91 3.52
CA VAL A 380 -9.40 -5.74 4.48
C VAL A 380 -9.60 -4.49 5.35
N ALA A 381 -10.04 -3.37 4.77
CA ALA A 381 -10.39 -2.17 5.52
C ALA A 381 -11.54 -2.41 6.51
N MET A 382 -12.54 -3.20 6.13
CA MET A 382 -13.65 -3.59 7.00
C MET A 382 -13.21 -4.47 8.17
N ILE A 383 -12.14 -5.25 8.01
CA ILE A 383 -11.56 -6.07 9.09
C ILE A 383 -10.69 -5.24 10.03
N PHE A 384 -9.81 -4.42 9.47
CA PHE A 384 -8.85 -3.59 10.22
C PHE A 384 -9.42 -2.19 10.48
N VAL A 385 -9.06 -1.24 9.66
CA VAL A 385 -9.59 0.13 9.62
C VAL A 385 -9.40 0.68 8.22
N GLY A 386 -10.36 1.44 7.74
CA GLY A 386 -10.28 2.13 6.46
C GLY A 386 -9.68 3.51 6.61
N VAL A 387 -8.70 3.81 5.78
CA VAL A 387 -8.21 5.17 5.55
C VAL A 387 -7.67 5.23 4.12
N THR A 388 -7.80 6.38 3.49
CA THR A 388 -7.41 6.57 2.07
C THR A 388 -5.97 6.14 1.79
N ARG A 389 -5.03 6.34 2.70
CA ARG A 389 -3.64 5.93 2.52
C ARG A 389 -3.45 4.42 2.28
N TYR A 390 -4.37 3.56 2.73
CA TYR A 390 -4.31 2.12 2.46
C TYR A 390 -4.88 1.73 1.10
N ARG A 391 -5.72 2.58 0.49
CA ARG A 391 -6.22 2.39 -0.87
C ARG A 391 -5.24 2.93 -1.90
N VAL A 392 -4.60 4.07 -1.62
CA VAL A 392 -3.76 4.81 -2.57
C VAL A 392 -2.71 3.95 -3.29
N PRO A 393 -2.03 2.95 -2.67
CA PRO A 393 -1.15 2.03 -3.38
C PRO A 393 -1.83 1.23 -4.51
N TRP A 394 -3.16 1.19 -4.56
CA TRP A 394 -3.97 0.48 -5.56
C TRP A 394 -4.70 1.42 -6.53
N ASP A 395 -4.64 2.74 -6.31
CA ASP A 395 -5.35 3.74 -7.14
C ASP A 395 -4.83 3.82 -8.57
N PHE A 396 -3.67 3.23 -8.88
CA PHE A 396 -3.22 3.06 -10.26
C PHE A 396 -4.18 2.20 -11.11
N LEU A 397 -4.95 1.31 -10.51
CA LEU A 397 -6.01 0.56 -11.18
C LEU A 397 -7.11 1.51 -11.66
N LEU A 398 -7.54 2.45 -10.79
CA LEU A 398 -8.50 3.49 -11.13
C LEU A 398 -7.93 4.41 -12.23
N ALA A 399 -6.64 4.76 -12.14
CA ALA A 399 -5.98 5.60 -13.13
C ALA A 399 -5.92 4.95 -14.53
N LEU A 400 -5.66 3.64 -14.60
CA LEU A 400 -5.67 2.89 -15.86
C LEU A 400 -7.08 2.79 -16.47
N LEU A 401 -8.09 2.54 -15.63
CA LEU A 401 -9.49 2.55 -16.05
C LEU A 401 -9.90 3.93 -16.56
N ALA A 402 -9.59 4.99 -15.82
CA ALA A 402 -9.88 6.37 -16.20
C ALA A 402 -9.17 6.76 -17.52
N ALA A 403 -7.90 6.38 -17.68
CA ALA A 403 -7.16 6.62 -18.93
C ALA A 403 -7.83 5.95 -20.13
N THR A 404 -8.41 4.77 -19.94
CA THR A 404 -9.14 4.04 -20.98
C THR A 404 -10.42 4.78 -21.36
N ALA A 405 -11.19 5.26 -20.37
CA ALA A 405 -12.40 6.06 -20.60
C ALA A 405 -12.08 7.36 -21.36
N LEU A 406 -11.04 8.08 -20.93
CA LEU A 406 -10.60 9.33 -21.58
C LEU A 406 -10.21 9.11 -23.05
N VAL A 407 -9.47 8.04 -23.35
CA VAL A 407 -9.08 7.73 -24.74
C VAL A 407 -10.30 7.32 -25.57
N ALA A 408 -11.24 6.56 -25.00
CA ALA A 408 -12.48 6.18 -25.69
C ALA A 408 -13.34 7.40 -26.00
N LEU A 409 -13.54 8.31 -25.04
CA LEU A 409 -14.27 9.56 -25.20
C LEU A 409 -13.64 10.46 -26.28
N ALA A 410 -12.31 10.64 -26.22
CA ALA A 410 -11.60 11.44 -27.20
C ALA A 410 -11.73 10.90 -28.66
N ARG A 411 -11.80 9.57 -28.83
CA ARG A 411 -12.04 8.94 -30.13
C ARG A 411 -13.46 9.21 -30.63
N ARG A 412 -14.48 9.09 -29.76
CA ARG A 412 -15.88 9.38 -30.13
C ARG A 412 -16.07 10.83 -30.56
N LEU A 413 -15.50 11.79 -29.81
CA LEU A 413 -15.60 13.22 -30.13
C LEU A 413 -14.93 13.58 -31.47
N ARG A 414 -13.83 12.92 -31.84
CA ARG A 414 -13.17 13.11 -33.14
C ARG A 414 -14.02 12.53 -34.27
N GLY A 415 -14.62 11.35 -34.07
CA GLY A 415 -15.51 10.74 -35.08
C GLY A 415 -16.74 11.60 -35.36
N THR A 416 -17.35 12.19 -34.33
CA THR A 416 -18.52 13.08 -34.49
C THR A 416 -18.16 14.41 -35.17
N ARG A 417 -16.96 14.96 -34.98
CA ARG A 417 -16.50 16.15 -35.66
C ARG A 417 -16.30 15.93 -37.19
N LEU A 418 -15.67 14.81 -37.54
CA LEU A 418 -15.48 14.43 -38.96
C LEU A 418 -16.83 14.22 -39.67
N ALA A 419 -17.77 13.54 -39.04
CA ALA A 419 -19.11 13.32 -39.58
C ALA A 419 -19.94 14.61 -39.73
N ARG A 420 -19.68 15.66 -38.92
CA ARG A 420 -20.31 16.97 -39.06
C ARG A 420 -19.68 17.79 -40.20
N GLN A 421 -18.35 17.72 -40.39
CA GLN A 421 -17.67 18.40 -41.46
C GLN A 421 -18.10 17.88 -42.84
N THR A 422 -18.18 16.57 -43.02
CA THR A 422 -18.68 15.96 -44.27
C THR A 422 -20.14 16.29 -44.59
N ARG A 423 -20.99 16.59 -43.58
CA ARG A 423 -22.37 17.04 -43.77
C ARG A 423 -22.51 18.52 -44.07
N SER A 424 -21.51 19.37 -43.79
CA SER A 424 -21.54 20.79 -44.08
C SER A 424 -20.96 21.11 -45.46
N GLU A 425 -20.28 20.14 -46.09
CA GLU A 425 -19.68 20.24 -47.42
C GLU A 425 -20.54 19.59 -48.54
N SER A 426 -21.63 18.90 -48.12
CA SER A 426 -22.67 18.35 -49.02
C SER A 426 -23.89 19.26 -49.06
#